data_30cab0ae66df7e23e918fee6e3622f03
#
_entry.id   30cab0ae66df7e23e918fee6e3622f03
#
_cell.length_a   1.000
_cell.length_b   1.000
_cell.length_c   1.000
_cell.angle_alpha   90.00
_cell.angle_beta   90.00
_cell.angle_gamma   90.00
#
_symmetry.space_group_name_H-M   'P 1'
#
loop_
_entity.id
_entity.type
_entity.pdbx_description
1 polymer ?
#
loop_
_entity_poly.entity_id
_entity_poly.type
_entity_poly.pdbx_seq_one_letter_code
_entity_poly.pdbx_strand_id
1 'polypeptide(L)'
;MENEVKVTYSAIIVLGNLMTKEGVLNGESTARMDVAIDHFFRYSVPFLITCGWAYRDDSEIEISEAMYQYAIASEQVPANSILKANESRDTVGDAIFSKQIVTSNSSWNKFLIVTSDYHVDRTREIFNFIYGNNYTIEVVGAITSQTPQQTASESKSLIAFRDTFDGILSGDDEAIYRRLGEEHPFYNGVIHPQI
;
A
#
# COMPACT_ATOMS: atom_id res chain seq x y z
N MET A 1 -7.21 33.74 15.29
CA MET A 1 -7.47 32.71 14.25
C MET A 1 -6.13 32.05 13.99
N GLU A 2 -5.90 30.89 14.61
CA GLU A 2 -4.72 30.08 14.33
C GLU A 2 -4.83 29.64 12.88
N ASN A 3 -3.81 29.91 12.08
CA ASN A 3 -3.67 29.32 10.75
C ASN A 3 -3.43 27.84 10.95
N GLU A 4 -4.48 27.02 10.88
CA GLU A 4 -4.29 25.58 10.68
C GLU A 4 -3.44 25.39 9.43
N VAL A 5 -2.24 24.86 9.62
CA VAL A 5 -1.39 24.43 8.50
C VAL A 5 -2.16 23.33 7.81
N LYS A 6 -2.76 23.63 6.66
CA LYS A 6 -3.52 22.66 5.87
C LYS A 6 -2.53 21.59 5.42
N VAL A 7 -2.57 20.42 6.05
CA VAL A 7 -1.77 19.27 5.62
C VAL A 7 -2.23 18.88 4.23
N THR A 8 -1.34 18.96 3.26
CA THR A 8 -1.65 18.59 1.87
C THR A 8 -0.90 17.31 1.52
N TYR A 9 -1.63 16.22 1.26
CA TYR A 9 -1.06 14.99 0.69
C TYR A 9 -1.20 15.02 -0.83
N SER A 10 -0.21 14.48 -1.53
CA SER A 10 -0.25 14.28 -2.97
C SER A 10 -1.18 13.12 -3.34
N ALA A 11 -1.15 12.05 -2.55
CA ALA A 11 -2.07 10.92 -2.66
C ALA A 11 -2.20 10.19 -1.31
N ILE A 12 -3.28 9.40 -1.19
CA ILE A 12 -3.44 8.38 -0.17
C ILE A 12 -3.18 7.02 -0.84
N ILE A 13 -2.39 6.16 -0.19
CA ILE A 13 -2.08 4.81 -0.66
C ILE A 13 -2.68 3.82 0.32
N VAL A 14 -3.53 2.89 -0.17
CA VAL A 14 -4.25 1.95 0.68
C VAL A 14 -3.79 0.53 0.38
N LEU A 15 -3.31 -0.16 1.42
CA LEU A 15 -2.88 -1.54 1.33
C LEU A 15 -4.08 -2.48 1.36
N GLY A 16 -4.14 -3.43 0.41
CA GLY A 16 -5.14 -4.49 0.42
C GLY A 16 -4.94 -5.51 1.56
N ASN A 17 -5.99 -6.30 1.86
CA ASN A 17 -5.88 -7.48 2.72
C ASN A 17 -6.53 -8.68 2.02
N LEU A 18 -7.83 -8.92 2.20
CA LEU A 18 -8.55 -10.06 1.60
C LEU A 18 -9.89 -9.62 1.00
N MET A 19 -10.40 -10.45 0.08
CA MET A 19 -11.73 -10.34 -0.53
C MET A 19 -12.30 -11.71 -0.85
N THR A 20 -13.61 -11.78 -1.13
CA THR A 20 -14.26 -12.97 -1.70
C THR A 20 -13.90 -13.14 -3.18
N LYS A 21 -14.28 -14.27 -3.78
CA LYS A 21 -14.07 -14.49 -5.22
C LYS A 21 -14.89 -13.55 -6.12
N GLU A 22 -15.96 -12.99 -5.58
CA GLU A 22 -16.81 -12.00 -6.26
C GLU A 22 -16.26 -10.56 -6.11
N GLY A 23 -15.11 -10.35 -5.45
CA GLY A 23 -14.52 -9.03 -5.20
C GLY A 23 -15.12 -8.26 -4.03
N VAL A 24 -15.84 -8.94 -3.11
CA VAL A 24 -16.34 -8.29 -1.89
C VAL A 24 -15.21 -8.23 -0.86
N LEU A 25 -14.84 -7.03 -0.43
CA LEU A 25 -13.79 -6.81 0.56
C LEU A 25 -14.14 -7.47 1.90
N ASN A 26 -13.14 -8.04 2.58
CA ASN A 26 -13.32 -8.47 3.96
C ASN A 26 -13.39 -7.27 4.91
N GLY A 27 -13.74 -7.50 6.17
CA GLY A 27 -13.89 -6.43 7.16
C GLY A 27 -12.62 -5.59 7.38
N GLU A 28 -11.44 -6.20 7.22
CA GLU A 28 -10.16 -5.49 7.35
C GLU A 28 -9.88 -4.58 6.15
N SER A 29 -10.05 -5.08 4.93
CA SER A 29 -9.92 -4.27 3.71
C SER A 29 -10.96 -3.13 3.70
N THR A 30 -12.19 -3.41 4.14
CA THR A 30 -13.24 -2.39 4.29
C THR A 30 -12.84 -1.30 5.28
N ALA A 31 -12.37 -1.66 6.47
CA ALA A 31 -11.96 -0.68 7.49
C ALA A 31 -10.81 0.22 7.00
N ARG A 32 -9.84 -0.34 6.25
CA ARG A 32 -8.76 0.45 5.63
C ARG A 32 -9.31 1.43 4.59
N MET A 33 -10.24 0.98 3.75
CA MET A 33 -10.88 1.83 2.75
C MET A 33 -11.69 2.96 3.38
N ASP A 34 -12.46 2.68 4.43
CA ASP A 34 -13.26 3.70 5.14
C ASP A 34 -12.36 4.80 5.72
N VAL A 35 -11.24 4.43 6.35
CA VAL A 35 -10.24 5.40 6.86
C VAL A 35 -9.65 6.21 5.71
N ALA A 36 -9.30 5.57 4.60
CA ALA A 36 -8.72 6.27 3.46
C ALA A 36 -9.70 7.26 2.82
N ILE A 37 -10.96 6.87 2.66
CA ILE A 37 -12.01 7.72 2.07
C ILE A 37 -12.33 8.91 2.99
N ASP A 38 -12.42 8.68 4.32
CA ASP A 38 -12.58 9.78 5.27
C ASP A 38 -11.43 10.82 5.13
N HIS A 39 -10.20 10.35 5.06
CA HIS A 39 -9.04 11.23 4.88
C HIS A 39 -9.00 11.90 3.49
N PHE A 40 -9.44 11.20 2.44
CA PHE A 40 -9.52 11.75 1.08
C PHE A 40 -10.40 13.02 1.05
N PHE A 41 -11.57 12.96 1.64
CA PHE A 41 -12.47 14.11 1.70
C PHE A 41 -12.03 15.15 2.73
N ARG A 42 -11.64 14.72 3.93
CA ARG A 42 -11.22 15.62 5.03
C ARG A 42 -10.06 16.51 4.65
N TYR A 43 -9.06 15.98 3.97
CA TYR A 43 -7.87 16.72 3.55
C TYR A 43 -7.92 17.19 2.10
N SER A 44 -9.01 16.92 1.39
CA SER A 44 -9.15 17.23 -0.05
C SER A 44 -7.98 16.70 -0.86
N VAL A 45 -7.60 15.44 -0.63
CA VAL A 45 -6.50 14.79 -1.32
C VAL A 45 -6.90 14.50 -2.76
N PRO A 46 -6.07 14.79 -3.78
CA PRO A 46 -6.48 14.67 -5.16
C PRO A 46 -6.54 13.22 -5.68
N PHE A 47 -5.76 12.30 -5.09
CA PHE A 47 -5.64 10.93 -5.59
C PHE A 47 -5.67 9.88 -4.47
N LEU A 48 -6.28 8.74 -4.80
CA LEU A 48 -6.29 7.51 -4.01
C LEU A 48 -5.59 6.42 -4.83
N ILE A 49 -4.62 5.71 -4.24
CA ILE A 49 -3.93 4.58 -4.88
C ILE A 49 -4.32 3.31 -4.12
N THR A 50 -4.99 2.38 -4.79
CA THR A 50 -5.34 1.07 -4.22
C THR A 50 -4.30 0.03 -4.62
N CYS A 51 -3.82 -0.79 -3.67
CA CYS A 51 -2.75 -1.75 -3.88
C CYS A 51 -3.26 -3.19 -3.81
N GLY A 52 -2.72 -4.05 -4.69
CA GLY A 52 -2.90 -5.48 -4.63
C GLY A 52 -3.38 -6.14 -5.91
N TRP A 53 -2.87 -7.33 -6.17
CA TRP A 53 -3.06 -8.14 -7.37
C TRP A 53 -4.23 -9.13 -7.24
N ALA A 54 -4.45 -9.94 -8.30
CA ALA A 54 -5.38 -11.05 -8.31
C ALA A 54 -4.74 -12.26 -7.59
N TYR A 55 -4.82 -12.31 -6.27
CA TYR A 55 -4.11 -13.31 -5.44
C TYR A 55 -4.87 -14.63 -5.27
N ARG A 56 -6.12 -14.71 -5.75
CA ARG A 56 -6.97 -15.86 -5.59
C ARG A 56 -6.89 -16.79 -6.80
N ASP A 57 -6.78 -18.09 -6.57
CA ASP A 57 -6.79 -19.10 -7.66
C ASP A 57 -8.19 -19.27 -8.30
N ASP A 58 -9.24 -18.80 -7.62
CA ASP A 58 -10.65 -18.95 -8.04
C ASP A 58 -11.27 -17.63 -8.53
N SER A 59 -10.47 -16.59 -8.79
CA SER A 59 -10.92 -15.28 -9.27
C SER A 59 -9.80 -14.51 -9.94
N GLU A 60 -10.11 -13.90 -11.09
CA GLU A 60 -9.20 -12.98 -11.79
C GLU A 60 -9.31 -11.52 -11.29
N ILE A 61 -10.17 -11.26 -10.30
CA ILE A 61 -10.36 -9.92 -9.75
C ILE A 61 -9.15 -9.54 -8.92
N GLU A 62 -8.52 -8.41 -9.25
CA GLU A 62 -7.48 -7.80 -8.44
C GLU A 62 -8.10 -7.19 -7.19
N ILE A 63 -7.45 -7.33 -6.03
CA ILE A 63 -7.98 -6.68 -4.83
C ILE A 63 -7.92 -5.14 -4.94
N SER A 64 -6.97 -4.59 -5.69
CA SER A 64 -6.94 -3.16 -6.05
C SER A 64 -8.17 -2.71 -6.82
N GLU A 65 -8.68 -3.55 -7.74
CA GLU A 65 -9.94 -3.31 -8.44
C GLU A 65 -11.15 -3.40 -7.50
N ALA A 66 -11.19 -4.40 -6.62
CA ALA A 66 -12.27 -4.52 -5.64
C ALA A 66 -12.34 -3.28 -4.71
N MET A 67 -11.17 -2.76 -4.29
CA MET A 67 -11.07 -1.53 -3.50
C MET A 67 -11.50 -0.29 -4.30
N TYR A 68 -11.14 -0.22 -5.59
CA TYR A 68 -11.61 0.82 -6.51
C TYR A 68 -13.13 0.82 -6.63
N GLN A 69 -13.74 -0.34 -6.85
CA GLN A 69 -15.19 -0.47 -6.93
C GLN A 69 -15.89 -0.08 -5.61
N TYR A 70 -15.30 -0.46 -4.47
CA TYR A 70 -15.79 -0.05 -3.16
C TYR A 70 -15.80 1.47 -3.00
N ALA A 71 -14.69 2.13 -3.36
CA ALA A 71 -14.58 3.59 -3.23
C ALA A 71 -15.60 4.36 -4.08
N ILE A 72 -15.88 3.88 -5.30
CA ILE A 72 -16.88 4.50 -6.17
C ILE A 72 -18.30 4.27 -5.64
N ALA A 73 -18.63 3.03 -5.28
CA ALA A 73 -19.99 2.66 -4.92
C ALA A 73 -20.42 3.20 -3.55
N SER A 74 -19.51 3.17 -2.57
CA SER A 74 -19.82 3.51 -1.19
C SER A 74 -19.78 5.01 -0.91
N GLU A 75 -18.77 5.70 -1.42
CA GLU A 75 -18.49 7.08 -1.02
C GLU A 75 -18.37 8.05 -2.20
N GLN A 76 -18.67 7.60 -3.41
CA GLN A 76 -18.67 8.42 -4.61
C GLN A 76 -17.31 9.12 -4.90
N VAL A 77 -16.19 8.47 -4.55
CA VAL A 77 -14.86 8.97 -4.93
C VAL A 77 -14.80 9.02 -6.46
N PRO A 78 -14.37 10.15 -7.06
CA PRO A 78 -14.32 10.25 -8.51
C PRO A 78 -13.41 9.19 -9.13
N ALA A 79 -13.91 8.45 -10.12
CA ALA A 79 -13.16 7.34 -10.75
C ALA A 79 -11.80 7.77 -11.30
N ASN A 80 -11.67 8.99 -11.82
CA ASN A 80 -10.43 9.57 -12.32
C ASN A 80 -9.45 10.02 -11.22
N SER A 81 -9.86 9.99 -9.96
CA SER A 81 -9.01 10.23 -8.80
C SER A 81 -8.42 8.94 -8.21
N ILE A 82 -8.76 7.76 -8.75
CA ILE A 82 -8.29 6.48 -8.22
C ILE A 82 -7.31 5.84 -9.21
N LEU A 83 -6.13 5.49 -8.69
CA LEU A 83 -5.07 4.77 -9.41
C LEU A 83 -4.89 3.39 -8.77
N LYS A 84 -4.36 2.43 -9.53
CA LYS A 84 -4.19 1.05 -9.05
C LYS A 84 -2.75 0.58 -9.18
N ALA A 85 -2.16 0.11 -8.07
CA ALA A 85 -0.90 -0.62 -8.02
C ALA A 85 -1.23 -2.13 -7.98
N ASN A 86 -1.65 -2.67 -9.12
CA ASN A 86 -2.24 -4.01 -9.22
C ASN A 86 -1.23 -5.16 -9.35
N GLU A 87 0.06 -4.88 -9.37
CA GLU A 87 1.12 -5.89 -9.40
C GLU A 87 1.63 -6.25 -7.99
N SER A 88 1.20 -5.53 -6.96
CA SER A 88 1.68 -5.73 -5.60
C SER A 88 1.12 -6.99 -4.97
N ARG A 89 2.01 -7.83 -4.40
CA ARG A 89 1.69 -9.13 -3.81
C ARG A 89 1.84 -9.14 -2.29
N ASP A 90 2.44 -8.10 -1.75
CA ASP A 90 2.67 -7.88 -0.32
C ASP A 90 3.04 -6.42 -0.05
N THR A 91 3.31 -6.07 1.21
CA THR A 91 3.64 -4.70 1.62
C THR A 91 4.88 -4.12 0.93
N VAL A 92 5.87 -4.96 0.58
CA VAL A 92 7.06 -4.50 -0.15
C VAL A 92 6.67 -4.11 -1.58
N GLY A 93 5.88 -4.94 -2.24
CA GLY A 93 5.31 -4.62 -3.54
C GLY A 93 4.35 -3.43 -3.51
N ASP A 94 3.53 -3.28 -2.46
CA ASP A 94 2.67 -2.11 -2.29
C ASP A 94 3.50 -0.82 -2.34
N ALA A 95 4.63 -0.79 -1.64
CA ALA A 95 5.53 0.36 -1.64
C ALA A 95 6.22 0.57 -3.00
N ILE A 96 6.73 -0.48 -3.64
CA ILE A 96 7.46 -0.39 -4.91
C ILE A 96 6.53 0.03 -6.05
N PHE A 97 5.41 -0.66 -6.25
CA PHE A 97 4.51 -0.40 -7.38
C PHE A 97 3.72 0.89 -7.20
N SER A 98 3.38 1.29 -5.97
CA SER A 98 2.82 2.63 -5.74
C SER A 98 3.85 3.73 -6.01
N LYS A 99 5.14 3.53 -5.68
CA LYS A 99 6.20 4.49 -5.98
C LYS A 99 6.39 4.66 -7.49
N GLN A 100 6.26 3.61 -8.30
CA GLN A 100 6.33 3.74 -9.77
C GLN A 100 5.24 4.66 -10.33
N ILE A 101 4.02 4.59 -9.76
CA ILE A 101 2.94 5.52 -10.10
C ILE A 101 3.31 6.96 -9.69
N VAL A 102 3.81 7.12 -8.48
CA VAL A 102 4.16 8.41 -7.89
C VAL A 102 5.28 9.12 -8.66
N THR A 103 6.31 8.40 -9.08
CA THR A 103 7.46 8.97 -9.80
C THR A 103 7.11 9.51 -11.18
N SER A 104 5.97 9.12 -11.73
CA SER A 104 5.43 9.70 -12.97
C SER A 104 4.97 11.15 -12.80
N ASN A 105 4.90 11.66 -11.55
CA ASN A 105 4.49 13.03 -11.26
C ASN A 105 5.50 13.72 -10.32
N SER A 106 6.38 14.52 -10.87
CA SER A 106 7.50 15.17 -10.14
C SER A 106 7.08 16.17 -9.05
N SER A 107 5.81 16.59 -9.03
CA SER A 107 5.27 17.48 -7.98
C SER A 107 4.80 16.75 -6.72
N TRP A 108 4.69 15.43 -6.77
CA TRP A 108 4.19 14.63 -5.66
C TRP A 108 5.32 14.31 -4.69
N ASN A 109 5.13 14.64 -3.40
CA ASN A 109 6.20 14.48 -2.40
C ASN A 109 5.72 14.06 -1.01
N LYS A 110 4.41 14.07 -0.72
CA LYS A 110 3.87 13.71 0.59
C LYS A 110 2.69 12.76 0.46
N PHE A 111 2.76 11.61 1.16
CA PHE A 111 1.79 10.54 1.05
C PHE A 111 1.28 10.11 2.42
N LEU A 112 -0.01 9.79 2.47
CA LEU A 112 -0.64 9.11 3.59
C LEU A 112 -0.85 7.64 3.21
N ILE A 113 -0.25 6.74 3.97
CA ILE A 113 -0.41 5.31 3.79
C ILE A 113 -1.44 4.78 4.78
N VAL A 114 -2.42 4.02 4.30
CA VAL A 114 -3.48 3.44 5.13
C VAL A 114 -3.33 1.92 5.18
N THR A 115 -3.25 1.39 6.38
CA THR A 115 -3.16 -0.04 6.67
C THR A 115 -3.94 -0.38 7.94
N SER A 116 -3.80 -1.57 8.50
CA SER A 116 -4.35 -1.92 9.83
C SER A 116 -3.45 -1.41 10.95
N ASP A 117 -4.01 -1.14 12.12
CA ASP A 117 -3.30 -0.59 13.28
C ASP A 117 -2.09 -1.44 13.70
N TYR A 118 -2.23 -2.78 13.74
CA TYR A 118 -1.15 -3.69 14.07
C TYR A 118 -0.01 -3.72 13.03
N HIS A 119 -0.27 -3.24 11.82
CA HIS A 119 0.64 -3.30 10.68
C HIS A 119 1.38 -1.97 10.41
N VAL A 120 1.09 -0.92 11.18
CA VAL A 120 1.61 0.44 10.98
C VAL A 120 3.13 0.51 11.02
N ASP A 121 3.77 -0.13 12.00
CA ASP A 121 5.21 -0.01 12.19
C ASP A 121 6.01 -0.67 11.06
N ARG A 122 5.60 -1.88 10.62
CA ARG A 122 6.22 -2.54 9.47
C ARG A 122 5.99 -1.77 8.17
N THR A 123 4.78 -1.29 7.94
CA THR A 123 4.46 -0.46 6.78
C THR A 123 5.31 0.81 6.74
N ARG A 124 5.45 1.50 7.88
CA ARG A 124 6.25 2.73 7.98
C ARG A 124 7.71 2.48 7.64
N GLU A 125 8.31 1.42 8.14
CA GLU A 125 9.71 1.10 7.85
C GLU A 125 9.92 0.77 6.39
N ILE A 126 9.09 -0.11 5.81
CA ILE A 126 9.18 -0.50 4.40
C ILE A 126 8.98 0.70 3.47
N PHE A 127 7.93 1.49 3.67
CA PHE A 127 7.66 2.64 2.82
C PHE A 127 8.75 3.72 2.92
N ASN A 128 9.25 4.03 4.12
CA ASN A 128 10.36 4.98 4.24
C ASN A 128 11.63 4.49 3.53
N PHE A 129 11.95 3.21 3.63
CA PHE A 129 13.10 2.63 2.93
C PHE A 129 12.93 2.69 1.41
N ILE A 130 11.78 2.23 0.89
CA ILE A 130 11.52 2.17 -0.55
C ILE A 130 11.42 3.57 -1.16
N TYR A 131 10.69 4.49 -0.52
CA TYR A 131 10.50 5.85 -1.03
C TYR A 131 11.75 6.73 -0.89
N GLY A 132 12.57 6.49 0.14
CA GLY A 132 13.77 7.28 0.41
C GLY A 132 13.47 8.69 0.90
N ASN A 133 14.52 9.49 1.04
CA ASN A 133 14.47 10.81 1.69
C ASN A 133 13.78 11.91 0.86
N ASN A 134 13.45 11.64 -0.40
CA ASN A 134 12.82 12.63 -1.28
C ASN A 134 11.31 12.76 -1.05
N TYR A 135 10.74 11.86 -0.25
CA TYR A 135 9.31 11.79 0.01
C TYR A 135 9.01 11.81 1.51
N THR A 136 7.87 12.37 1.86
CA THR A 136 7.35 12.35 3.22
C THR A 136 6.26 11.29 3.32
N ILE A 137 6.47 10.29 4.16
CA ILE A 137 5.53 9.18 4.40
C ILE A 137 4.92 9.32 5.79
N GLU A 138 3.61 9.41 5.84
CA GLU A 138 2.83 9.27 7.07
C GLU A 138 1.99 7.99 6.98
N VAL A 139 1.86 7.24 8.07
CA VAL A 139 1.13 5.97 8.10
C VAL A 139 0.07 6.03 9.19
N VAL A 140 -1.16 5.71 8.81
CA VAL A 140 -2.30 5.59 9.72
C VAL A 140 -2.87 4.18 9.68
N GLY A 141 -3.28 3.68 10.85
CA GLY A 141 -3.91 2.37 11.01
C GLY A 141 -5.42 2.48 11.11
N ALA A 142 -6.13 1.64 10.35
CA ALA A 142 -7.52 1.35 10.61
C ALA A 142 -7.62 0.42 11.83
N ILE A 143 -8.55 0.67 12.74
CA ILE A 143 -8.78 -0.19 13.89
C ILE A 143 -9.37 -1.52 13.42
N THR A 144 -8.62 -2.59 13.59
CA THR A 144 -8.98 -3.93 13.17
C THR A 144 -8.73 -4.96 14.27
N SER A 145 -9.38 -6.11 14.19
CA SER A 145 -9.12 -7.19 15.14
C SER A 145 -7.75 -7.80 14.85
N GLN A 146 -6.90 -7.89 15.87
CA GLN A 146 -5.57 -8.48 15.78
C GLN A 146 -5.52 -9.83 16.50
N THR A 147 -4.84 -10.81 15.92
CA THR A 147 -4.54 -12.09 16.53
C THR A 147 -3.08 -12.17 16.99
N PRO A 148 -2.73 -13.01 17.99
CA PRO A 148 -1.33 -13.22 18.38
C PRO A 148 -0.45 -13.72 17.22
N GLN A 149 -1.01 -14.48 16.28
CA GLN A 149 -0.32 -14.96 15.08
C GLN A 149 0.06 -13.82 14.14
N GLN A 150 -0.83 -12.84 13.95
CA GLN A 150 -0.55 -11.65 13.14
C GLN A 150 0.59 -10.83 13.74
N THR A 151 0.57 -10.60 15.07
CA THR A 151 1.68 -9.89 15.76
C THR A 151 3.02 -10.60 15.58
N ALA A 152 3.05 -11.93 15.72
CA ALA A 152 4.28 -12.71 15.52
C ALA A 152 4.74 -12.69 14.05
N SER A 153 3.80 -12.65 13.09
CA SER A 153 4.08 -12.55 11.65
C SER A 153 4.72 -11.21 11.29
N GLU A 154 4.26 -10.10 11.88
CA GLU A 154 4.81 -8.76 11.62
C GLU A 154 6.32 -8.71 11.89
N SER A 155 6.77 -9.20 13.04
CA SER A 155 8.19 -9.22 13.38
C SER A 155 9.02 -10.09 12.43
N LYS A 156 8.51 -11.27 12.04
CA LYS A 156 9.20 -12.16 11.09
C LYS A 156 9.31 -11.52 9.70
N SER A 157 8.22 -10.92 9.22
CA SER A 157 8.19 -10.27 7.91
C SER A 157 9.13 -9.06 7.87
N LEU A 158 9.24 -8.33 8.97
CA LEU A 158 10.16 -7.19 9.05
C LEU A 158 11.63 -7.64 9.02
N ILE A 159 11.97 -8.73 9.71
CA ILE A 159 13.32 -9.33 9.65
C ILE A 159 13.61 -9.78 8.21
N ALA A 160 12.70 -10.53 7.58
CA ALA A 160 12.87 -11.00 6.21
C ALA A 160 13.05 -9.84 5.21
N PHE A 161 12.31 -8.74 5.40
CA PHE A 161 12.49 -7.52 4.59
C PHE A 161 13.90 -6.95 4.74
N ARG A 162 14.38 -6.79 5.98
CA ARG A 162 15.74 -6.27 6.26
C ARG A 162 16.82 -7.17 5.66
N ASP A 163 16.68 -8.48 5.81
CA ASP A 163 17.62 -9.46 5.26
C ASP A 163 17.62 -9.42 3.71
N THR A 164 16.44 -9.33 3.08
CA THR A 164 16.32 -9.27 1.61
C THR A 164 16.99 -8.02 1.05
N PHE A 165 16.84 -6.87 1.70
CA PHE A 165 17.35 -5.59 1.20
C PHE A 165 18.64 -5.12 1.90
N ASP A 166 19.33 -6.02 2.60
CA ASP A 166 20.62 -5.69 3.23
C ASP A 166 21.65 -5.18 2.20
N GLY A 167 22.34 -4.11 2.57
CA GLY A 167 23.34 -3.47 1.71
C GLY A 167 22.77 -2.59 0.59
N ILE A 168 21.46 -2.47 0.44
CA ILE A 168 20.81 -1.58 -0.53
C ILE A 168 20.58 -0.21 0.11
N LEU A 169 20.83 0.86 -0.62
CA LEU A 169 20.56 2.22 -0.16
C LEU A 169 19.06 2.53 -0.22
N SER A 170 18.53 3.17 0.82
CA SER A 170 17.15 3.65 0.85
C SER A 170 16.87 4.56 -0.35
N GLY A 171 15.80 4.27 -1.09
CA GLY A 171 15.37 5.04 -2.25
C GLY A 171 16.12 4.76 -3.56
N ASP A 172 17.04 3.79 -3.57
CA ASP A 172 17.71 3.32 -4.81
C ASP A 172 16.77 2.42 -5.61
N ASP A 173 15.96 3.03 -6.47
CA ASP A 173 14.88 2.34 -7.20
C ASP A 173 15.39 1.18 -8.06
N GLU A 174 16.53 1.34 -8.72
CA GLU A 174 17.09 0.30 -9.59
C GLU A 174 17.56 -0.90 -8.78
N ALA A 175 18.33 -0.66 -7.72
CA ALA A 175 18.83 -1.72 -6.85
C ALA A 175 17.69 -2.43 -6.11
N ILE A 176 16.69 -1.68 -5.62
CA ILE A 176 15.50 -2.21 -4.92
C ILE A 176 14.68 -3.09 -5.86
N TYR A 177 14.36 -2.63 -7.06
CA TYR A 177 13.55 -3.39 -8.02
C TYR A 177 14.27 -4.67 -8.49
N ARG A 178 15.57 -4.57 -8.79
CA ARG A 178 16.37 -5.73 -9.13
C ARG A 178 16.38 -6.77 -8.00
N ARG A 179 16.63 -6.35 -6.75
CA ARG A 179 16.62 -7.23 -5.58
C ARG A 179 15.27 -7.88 -5.33
N LEU A 180 14.18 -7.15 -5.56
CA LEU A 180 12.83 -7.70 -5.50
C LEU A 180 12.68 -8.90 -6.44
N GLY A 181 13.05 -8.76 -7.71
CA GLY A 181 12.92 -9.81 -8.72
C GLY A 181 13.93 -10.97 -8.58
N GLU A 182 15.05 -10.75 -7.90
CA GLU A 182 16.09 -11.78 -7.70
C GLU A 182 15.89 -12.58 -6.41
N GLU A 183 15.52 -11.94 -5.31
CA GLU A 183 15.57 -12.56 -3.99
C GLU A 183 14.23 -12.65 -3.25
N HIS A 184 13.25 -11.78 -3.57
CA HIS A 184 11.99 -11.80 -2.85
C HIS A 184 11.09 -12.96 -3.33
N PRO A 185 10.66 -13.90 -2.46
CA PRO A 185 10.03 -15.15 -2.86
C PRO A 185 8.70 -14.97 -3.62
N PHE A 186 8.00 -13.87 -3.43
CA PHE A 186 6.76 -13.57 -4.17
C PHE A 186 7.02 -13.01 -5.58
N TYR A 187 8.25 -12.59 -5.91
CA TYR A 187 8.58 -11.91 -7.16
C TYR A 187 9.68 -12.58 -7.96
N ASN A 188 10.43 -13.53 -7.40
CA ASN A 188 11.59 -14.18 -8.00
C ASN A 188 11.28 -15.50 -8.75
N GLY A 189 10.01 -15.84 -8.91
CA GLY A 189 9.61 -17.07 -9.59
C GLY A 189 9.46 -18.31 -8.70
N VAL A 190 9.75 -18.20 -7.38
CA VAL A 190 9.65 -19.35 -6.45
C VAL A 190 8.21 -19.65 -6.05
N ILE A 191 7.42 -18.65 -5.68
CA ILE A 191 6.03 -18.83 -5.24
C ILE A 191 5.07 -18.40 -6.34
N HIS A 192 5.36 -17.29 -7.02
CA HIS A 192 4.57 -16.73 -8.11
C HIS A 192 5.48 -16.40 -9.30
N PRO A 193 4.94 -16.17 -10.51
CA PRO A 193 5.75 -15.81 -11.68
C PRO A 193 6.68 -14.63 -11.38
N GLN A 194 7.90 -14.71 -11.91
CA GLN A 194 8.89 -13.63 -11.79
C GLN A 194 8.41 -12.36 -12.52
N ILE A 195 8.73 -11.20 -11.98
CA ILE A 195 8.46 -9.87 -12.57
C ILE A 195 9.59 -9.42 -13.48
#